data_877f78e27305b931a6ad43b129215d82
#
_entry.id   877f78e27305b931a6ad43b129215d82
#
_cell.length_a   1.000
_cell.length_b   1.000
_cell.length_c   1.000
_cell.angle_alpha   90.00
_cell.angle_beta   90.00
_cell.angle_gamma   90.00
#
_symmetry.space_group_name_H-M   'P 1'
#
loop_
_entity.id
_entity.type
_entity.pdbx_description
1 polymer ?
#
loop_
_entity_poly.entity_id
_entity_poly.type
_entity_poly.pdbx_seq_one_letter_code
_entity_poly.pdbx_strand_id
1 'polypeptide(L)'
;MSIANYESMIGNALRRTILLREDEVVPRISDLSSIIPSSSGKIELETVEEGKEGQIIDELVKKAVKKVFSKHFRSEDFTSFLQHFTSGRSLEVSDTMPTAVYSQKARGLGGLHEAFQRLEMLESAATMASALEFILEGLHLNKKLNKKVLEGEISYWG
;
A
#
# COMPACT_ATOMS: atom_id res chain seq x y z
N MET A 1 19.57 -7.07 -7.45
CA MET A 1 18.39 -7.12 -6.55
C MET A 1 17.28 -6.18 -7.02
N SER A 2 17.56 -4.92 -7.34
CA SER A 2 16.54 -3.94 -7.69
C SER A 2 15.70 -4.27 -8.94
N ILE A 3 16.30 -4.77 -10.03
CA ILE A 3 15.58 -5.09 -11.27
C ILE A 3 14.58 -6.23 -11.03
N ALA A 4 15.00 -7.35 -10.45
CA ALA A 4 14.13 -8.49 -10.19
C ALA A 4 12.95 -8.13 -9.26
N ASN A 5 13.19 -7.28 -8.24
CA ASN A 5 12.14 -6.83 -7.36
C ASN A 5 11.15 -5.91 -8.08
N TYR A 6 11.65 -5.03 -8.94
CA TYR A 6 10.82 -4.18 -9.79
C TYR A 6 9.96 -5.02 -10.73
N GLU A 7 10.56 -5.96 -11.45
CA GLU A 7 9.86 -6.88 -12.34
C GLU A 7 8.79 -7.71 -11.62
N SER A 8 9.10 -8.21 -10.42
CA SER A 8 8.14 -8.96 -9.59
C SER A 8 6.94 -8.10 -9.17
N MET A 9 7.19 -6.86 -8.75
CA MET A 9 6.14 -5.92 -8.38
C MET A 9 5.26 -5.55 -9.58
N ILE A 10 5.85 -5.21 -10.71
CA ILE A 10 5.11 -4.90 -11.96
C ILE A 10 4.36 -6.14 -12.46
N GLY A 11 4.98 -7.32 -12.41
CA GLY A 11 4.34 -8.59 -12.79
C GLY A 11 3.11 -8.90 -11.93
N ASN A 12 3.17 -8.63 -10.63
CA ASN A 12 2.01 -8.80 -9.75
C ASN A 12 0.90 -7.80 -10.05
N ALA A 13 1.25 -6.52 -10.26
CA ALA A 13 0.30 -5.49 -10.68
C ALA A 13 -0.36 -5.85 -12.03
N LEU A 14 0.41 -6.30 -13.01
CA LEU A 14 -0.10 -6.75 -14.30
C LEU A 14 -1.08 -7.93 -14.16
N ARG A 15 -0.70 -8.95 -13.37
CA ARG A 15 -1.58 -10.10 -13.09
C ARG A 15 -2.91 -9.66 -12.50
N ARG A 16 -2.89 -8.75 -11.52
CA ARG A 16 -4.09 -8.18 -10.91
C ARG A 16 -4.94 -7.44 -11.94
N THR A 17 -4.33 -6.59 -12.75
CA THR A 17 -5.00 -5.82 -13.82
C THR A 17 -5.72 -6.74 -14.81
N ILE A 18 -5.07 -7.82 -15.23
CA ILE A 18 -5.68 -8.83 -16.12
C ILE A 18 -6.86 -9.53 -15.45
N LEU A 19 -6.71 -9.95 -14.19
CA LEU A 19 -7.79 -10.64 -13.44
C LEU A 19 -9.00 -9.75 -13.24
N LEU A 20 -8.80 -8.47 -12.99
CA LEU A 20 -9.87 -7.48 -12.78
C LEU A 20 -10.38 -6.86 -14.08
N ARG A 21 -9.79 -7.23 -15.23
CA ARG A 21 -10.12 -6.67 -16.56
C ARG A 21 -10.01 -5.15 -16.59
N GLU A 22 -8.94 -4.64 -16.01
CA GLU A 22 -8.62 -3.20 -15.98
C GLU A 22 -7.68 -2.86 -17.15
N ASP A 23 -7.68 -1.62 -17.60
CA ASP A 23 -6.90 -1.18 -18.77
C ASP A 23 -5.53 -0.59 -18.38
N GLU A 24 -5.32 -0.29 -17.10
CA GLU A 24 -4.14 0.41 -16.62
C GLU A 24 -3.41 -0.36 -15.53
N VAL A 25 -2.09 -0.56 -15.72
CA VAL A 25 -1.23 -1.26 -14.78
C VAL A 25 -0.54 -0.24 -13.87
N VAL A 26 -1.02 -0.11 -12.65
CA VAL A 26 -0.40 0.75 -11.62
C VAL A 26 -0.12 -0.09 -10.38
N PRO A 27 1.15 -0.20 -9.94
CA PRO A 27 1.49 -0.91 -8.71
C PRO A 27 0.82 -0.28 -7.48
N ARG A 28 0.43 -1.13 -6.54
CA ARG A 28 -0.13 -0.75 -5.23
C ARG A 28 0.78 -1.24 -4.11
N ILE A 29 0.53 -0.80 -2.89
CA ILE A 29 1.25 -1.31 -1.70
C ILE A 29 1.06 -2.83 -1.55
N SER A 30 -0.11 -3.35 -1.88
CA SER A 30 -0.40 -4.80 -1.88
C SER A 30 0.54 -5.60 -2.80
N ASP A 31 1.03 -5.01 -3.90
CA ASP A 31 1.93 -5.66 -4.83
C ASP A 31 3.37 -5.82 -4.28
N LEU A 32 3.73 -5.07 -3.23
CA LEU A 32 5.06 -5.14 -2.60
C LEU A 32 5.34 -6.50 -1.93
N SER A 33 4.31 -7.26 -1.60
CA SER A 33 4.45 -8.63 -1.06
C SER A 33 5.21 -9.55 -2.02
N SER A 34 5.17 -9.30 -3.32
CA SER A 34 5.89 -10.05 -4.35
C SER A 34 7.41 -9.88 -4.29
N ILE A 35 7.90 -8.85 -3.60
CA ILE A 35 9.34 -8.62 -3.38
C ILE A 35 9.94 -9.66 -2.43
N ILE A 36 9.16 -10.19 -1.49
CA ILE A 36 9.63 -11.15 -0.49
C ILE A 36 10.23 -12.39 -1.17
N PRO A 37 9.46 -13.15 -1.98
CA PRO A 37 10.01 -14.34 -2.62
C PRO A 37 11.11 -14.03 -3.64
N SER A 38 11.07 -12.84 -4.30
CA SER A 38 12.11 -12.47 -5.26
C SER A 38 13.44 -12.08 -4.59
N SER A 39 13.42 -11.75 -3.30
CA SER A 39 14.60 -11.38 -2.51
C SER A 39 15.12 -12.53 -1.64
N SER A 40 14.28 -13.49 -1.29
CA SER A 40 14.67 -14.65 -0.49
C SER A 40 15.77 -15.44 -1.20
N GLY A 41 16.78 -15.88 -0.44
CA GLY A 41 17.97 -16.58 -0.94
C GLY A 41 18.99 -15.70 -1.69
N LYS A 42 18.74 -14.38 -1.81
CA LYS A 42 19.68 -13.40 -2.40
C LYS A 42 20.30 -12.45 -1.37
N ILE A 43 19.85 -12.54 -0.13
CA ILE A 43 20.35 -11.75 0.99
C ILE A 43 21.10 -12.72 1.90
N GLU A 44 22.42 -12.54 1.99
CA GLU A 44 23.23 -13.22 3.00
C GLU A 44 23.04 -12.49 4.34
N LEU A 45 22.41 -13.16 5.27
CA LEU A 45 22.20 -12.68 6.63
C LEU A 45 23.09 -13.49 7.57
N GLU A 46 24.12 -12.86 8.11
CA GLU A 46 25.15 -13.52 8.94
C GLU A 46 24.61 -14.22 10.21
N THR A 47 23.39 -13.90 10.67
CA THR A 47 22.86 -14.37 11.97
C THR A 47 21.35 -14.61 11.97
N VAL A 48 20.75 -15.06 10.89
CA VAL A 48 19.31 -15.31 10.84
C VAL A 48 19.01 -16.78 11.02
N GLU A 49 18.12 -17.08 11.97
CA GLU A 49 17.52 -18.41 12.09
C GLU A 49 16.82 -18.78 10.78
N GLU A 50 17.00 -20.00 10.30
CA GLU A 50 16.34 -20.51 9.11
C GLU A 50 14.83 -20.19 9.10
N GLY A 51 14.34 -19.64 7.99
CA GLY A 51 12.91 -19.32 7.80
C GLY A 51 12.49 -17.89 8.22
N LYS A 52 13.37 -17.07 8.80
CA LYS A 52 13.03 -15.68 9.16
C LYS A 52 13.36 -14.65 8.08
N GLU A 53 13.98 -15.03 6.98
CA GLU A 53 14.37 -14.12 5.89
C GLU A 53 13.19 -13.31 5.35
N GLY A 54 12.05 -13.95 5.11
CA GLY A 54 10.86 -13.29 4.63
C GLY A 54 10.31 -12.20 5.57
N GLN A 55 10.42 -12.44 6.89
CA GLN A 55 9.99 -11.46 7.89
C GLN A 55 10.92 -10.23 7.91
N ILE A 56 12.22 -10.45 7.76
CA ILE A 56 13.21 -9.36 7.69
C ILE A 56 12.99 -8.53 6.43
N ILE A 57 12.76 -9.17 5.28
CA ILE A 57 12.46 -8.47 4.03
C ILE A 57 11.17 -7.63 4.18
N ASP A 58 10.13 -8.19 4.76
CA ASP A 58 8.87 -7.49 5.02
C ASP A 58 9.08 -6.26 5.92
N GLU A 59 9.85 -6.40 6.98
CA GLU A 59 10.20 -5.28 7.86
C GLU A 59 11.04 -4.19 7.14
N LEU A 60 11.92 -4.57 6.24
CA LEU A 60 12.67 -3.62 5.41
C LEU A 60 11.76 -2.88 4.44
N VAL A 61 10.81 -3.58 3.81
CA VAL A 61 9.79 -2.97 2.93
C VAL A 61 8.94 -1.98 3.72
N LYS A 62 8.43 -2.35 4.89
CA LYS A 62 7.67 -1.45 5.78
C LYS A 62 8.47 -0.21 6.17
N LYS A 63 9.74 -0.37 6.54
CA LYS A 63 10.64 0.76 6.83
C LYS A 63 10.83 1.68 5.62
N ALA A 64 10.96 1.10 4.43
CA ALA A 64 11.08 1.87 3.19
C ALA A 64 9.80 2.66 2.89
N VAL A 65 8.62 2.02 2.97
CA VAL A 65 7.31 2.69 2.81
C VAL A 65 7.16 3.83 3.80
N LYS A 66 7.45 3.59 5.09
CA LYS A 66 7.39 4.60 6.14
C LYS A 66 8.31 5.79 5.83
N LYS A 67 9.54 5.51 5.39
CA LYS A 67 10.53 6.54 5.05
C LYS A 67 10.06 7.39 3.86
N VAL A 68 9.52 6.75 2.82
CA VAL A 68 8.99 7.46 1.65
C VAL A 68 7.77 8.28 2.03
N PHE A 69 6.83 7.73 2.79
CA PHE A 69 5.67 8.46 3.29
C PHE A 69 6.08 9.73 4.05
N SER A 70 7.03 9.61 4.98
CA SER A 70 7.49 10.74 5.80
C SER A 70 8.28 11.82 5.01
N LYS A 71 8.69 11.55 3.77
CA LYS A 71 9.25 12.57 2.87
C LYS A 71 8.18 13.46 2.24
N HIS A 72 7.00 12.89 2.00
CA HIS A 72 5.91 13.58 1.31
C HIS A 72 4.89 14.16 2.29
N PHE A 73 4.70 13.52 3.45
CA PHE A 73 3.60 13.82 4.35
C PHE A 73 4.01 13.86 5.82
N ARG A 74 3.25 14.66 6.57
CA ARG A 74 3.15 14.60 8.03
C ARG A 74 1.80 14.02 8.41
N SER A 75 1.69 13.40 9.58
CA SER A 75 0.42 12.84 10.05
C SER A 75 -0.69 13.90 10.19
N GLU A 76 -0.31 15.14 10.48
CA GLU A 76 -1.19 16.29 10.64
C GLU A 76 -1.89 16.68 9.32
N ASP A 77 -1.27 16.37 8.17
CA ASP A 77 -1.86 16.60 6.84
C ASP A 77 -3.16 15.80 6.64
N PHE A 78 -3.39 14.77 7.45
CA PHE A 78 -4.53 13.86 7.34
C PHE A 78 -5.58 14.00 8.45
N THR A 79 -5.60 15.11 9.19
CA THR A 79 -6.53 15.30 10.31
C THR A 79 -7.99 15.10 9.89
N SER A 80 -8.42 15.70 8.78
CA SER A 80 -9.78 15.56 8.25
C SER A 80 -10.09 14.12 7.79
N PHE A 81 -9.11 13.45 7.17
CA PHE A 81 -9.24 12.05 6.76
C PHE A 81 -9.36 11.13 7.97
N LEU A 82 -8.54 11.34 9.00
CA LEU A 82 -8.56 10.53 10.22
C LEU A 82 -9.85 10.67 11.02
N GLN A 83 -10.57 11.80 10.91
CA GLN A 83 -11.89 11.97 11.51
C GLN A 83 -12.91 10.93 11.02
N HIS A 84 -12.74 10.41 9.79
CA HIS A 84 -13.60 9.33 9.29
C HIS A 84 -13.57 8.09 10.19
N PHE A 85 -12.45 7.82 10.84
CA PHE A 85 -12.24 6.62 11.68
C PHE A 85 -12.63 6.81 13.14
N THR A 86 -12.85 8.04 13.60
CA THR A 86 -13.17 8.33 15.02
C THR A 86 -14.52 7.77 15.47
N SER A 87 -15.43 7.46 14.55
CA SER A 87 -16.75 6.90 14.82
C SER A 87 -16.82 5.38 14.74
N GLY A 88 -15.68 4.68 14.86
CA GLY A 88 -15.61 3.22 14.75
C GLY A 88 -15.77 2.69 13.33
N ARG A 89 -15.62 3.55 12.32
CA ARG A 89 -15.66 3.14 10.93
C ARG A 89 -14.32 2.51 10.52
N SER A 90 -14.39 1.52 9.63
CA SER A 90 -13.24 0.93 8.98
C SER A 90 -13.23 1.24 7.48
N LEU A 91 -12.04 1.20 6.89
CA LEU A 91 -11.87 1.25 5.45
C LEU A 91 -11.20 -0.05 5.00
N GLU A 92 -11.89 -0.75 4.14
CA GLU A 92 -11.45 -2.03 3.59
C GLU A 92 -10.86 -1.82 2.20
N VAL A 93 -9.72 -2.46 1.96
CA VAL A 93 -9.02 -2.53 0.68
C VAL A 93 -8.60 -3.97 0.41
N SER A 94 -8.39 -4.33 -0.84
CA SER A 94 -8.00 -5.68 -1.23
C SER A 94 -7.29 -5.66 -2.58
N ASP A 95 -6.37 -6.60 -2.80
CA ASP A 95 -5.74 -6.81 -4.11
C ASP A 95 -6.74 -7.26 -5.19
N THR A 96 -7.88 -7.83 -4.79
CA THR A 96 -8.99 -8.20 -5.68
C THR A 96 -10.03 -7.10 -5.88
N MET A 97 -9.87 -5.94 -5.24
CA MET A 97 -10.81 -4.82 -5.36
C MET A 97 -10.51 -4.00 -6.64
N PRO A 98 -11.52 -3.78 -7.51
CA PRO A 98 -11.37 -2.96 -8.70
C PRO A 98 -11.01 -1.49 -8.40
N THR A 99 -10.21 -0.87 -9.27
CA THR A 99 -9.79 0.54 -9.15
C THR A 99 -10.96 1.51 -9.07
N ALA A 100 -12.06 1.22 -9.78
CA ALA A 100 -13.28 2.03 -9.73
C ALA A 100 -13.87 2.10 -8.32
N VAL A 101 -13.82 0.99 -7.55
CA VAL A 101 -14.30 0.94 -6.17
C VAL A 101 -13.39 1.77 -5.26
N TYR A 102 -12.06 1.67 -5.44
CA TYR A 102 -11.10 2.54 -4.72
C TYR A 102 -11.37 4.01 -4.97
N SER A 103 -11.51 4.39 -6.24
CA SER A 103 -11.80 5.77 -6.64
C SER A 103 -13.11 6.29 -6.02
N GLN A 104 -14.16 5.48 -6.00
CA GLN A 104 -15.42 5.83 -5.35
C GLN A 104 -15.25 6.01 -3.83
N LYS A 105 -14.57 5.08 -3.16
CA LYS A 105 -14.26 5.19 -1.71
C LYS A 105 -13.45 6.46 -1.43
N ALA A 106 -12.39 6.71 -2.19
CA ALA A 106 -11.53 7.87 -2.02
C ALA A 106 -12.25 9.22 -2.17
N ARG A 107 -13.16 9.32 -3.15
CA ARG A 107 -13.97 10.52 -3.36
C ARG A 107 -14.96 10.79 -2.21
N GLY A 108 -15.41 9.77 -1.54
CA GLY A 108 -16.28 9.87 -0.36
C GLY A 108 -15.55 10.27 0.92
N LEU A 109 -14.20 10.32 0.90
CA LEU A 109 -13.36 10.59 2.07
C LEU A 109 -12.74 11.98 1.95
N GLY A 110 -13.05 12.87 2.86
CA GLY A 110 -12.45 14.21 2.91
C GLY A 110 -10.95 14.15 3.23
N GLY A 111 -10.20 15.16 2.77
CA GLY A 111 -8.79 15.36 3.13
C GLY A 111 -7.76 14.56 2.31
N LEU A 112 -8.17 13.85 1.26
CA LEU A 112 -7.26 13.10 0.41
C LEU A 112 -6.85 13.84 -0.88
N HIS A 113 -7.64 14.82 -1.31
CA HIS A 113 -7.41 15.48 -2.60
C HIS A 113 -6.03 16.13 -2.71
N GLU A 114 -5.63 16.90 -1.68
CA GLU A 114 -4.32 17.55 -1.63
C GLU A 114 -3.17 16.54 -1.59
N ALA A 115 -3.38 15.41 -0.90
CA ALA A 115 -2.39 14.34 -0.83
C ALA A 115 -2.21 13.68 -2.21
N PHE A 116 -3.28 13.43 -2.93
CA PHE A 116 -3.22 12.87 -4.29
C PHE A 116 -2.56 13.84 -5.27
N GLN A 117 -2.85 15.16 -5.18
CA GLN A 117 -2.16 16.18 -5.96
C GLN A 117 -0.66 16.20 -5.67
N ARG A 118 -0.27 16.15 -4.39
CA ARG A 118 1.15 16.14 -3.98
C ARG A 118 1.91 14.91 -4.48
N LEU A 119 1.21 13.79 -4.68
CA LEU A 119 1.76 12.57 -5.28
C LEU A 119 1.66 12.55 -6.81
N GLU A 120 1.03 13.56 -7.42
CA GLU A 120 0.74 13.57 -8.87
C GLU A 120 -0.10 12.37 -9.32
N MET A 121 -1.01 11.89 -8.45
CA MET A 121 -1.79 10.66 -8.64
C MET A 121 -3.31 10.91 -8.73
N LEU A 122 -3.71 11.95 -9.44
CA LEU A 122 -5.14 12.27 -9.68
C LEU A 122 -5.65 11.84 -11.06
N GLU A 123 -4.78 11.36 -11.94
CA GLU A 123 -5.09 11.23 -13.36
C GLU A 123 -6.08 10.10 -13.65
N SER A 124 -5.99 8.98 -12.92
CA SER A 124 -6.83 7.81 -13.18
C SER A 124 -7.33 7.16 -11.89
N ALA A 125 -8.33 6.28 -12.03
CA ALA A 125 -8.80 5.45 -10.92
C ALA A 125 -7.69 4.51 -10.39
N ALA A 126 -6.78 4.07 -11.25
CA ALA A 126 -5.68 3.18 -10.89
C ALA A 126 -4.62 3.92 -10.07
N THR A 127 -4.24 5.15 -10.46
CA THR A 127 -3.31 5.98 -9.68
C THR A 127 -3.91 6.38 -8.34
N MET A 128 -5.20 6.71 -8.29
CA MET A 128 -5.90 7.00 -7.03
C MET A 128 -5.94 5.79 -6.09
N ALA A 129 -6.12 4.57 -6.61
CA ALA A 129 -6.08 3.35 -5.81
C ALA A 129 -4.69 3.12 -5.20
N SER A 130 -3.63 3.30 -5.99
CA SER A 130 -2.24 3.23 -5.53
C SER A 130 -1.96 4.26 -4.42
N ALA A 131 -2.36 5.50 -4.63
CA ALA A 131 -2.19 6.58 -3.65
C ALA A 131 -2.94 6.30 -2.35
N LEU A 132 -4.18 5.80 -2.43
CA LEU A 132 -4.97 5.47 -1.25
C LEU A 132 -4.32 4.38 -0.41
N GLU A 133 -3.87 3.27 -1.03
CA GLU A 133 -3.15 2.22 -0.29
C GLU A 133 -1.86 2.76 0.34
N PHE A 134 -1.11 3.60 -0.37
CA PHE A 134 0.11 4.21 0.16
C PHE A 134 -0.17 5.10 1.37
N ILE A 135 -1.23 5.90 1.33
CA ILE A 135 -1.62 6.77 2.45
C ILE A 135 -2.07 5.93 3.66
N LEU A 136 -2.91 4.93 3.45
CA LEU A 136 -3.39 4.05 4.52
C LEU A 136 -2.25 3.32 5.20
N GLU A 137 -1.36 2.70 4.42
CA GLU A 137 -0.19 2.00 4.96
C GLU A 137 0.78 2.96 5.66
N GLY A 138 1.03 4.13 5.08
CA GLY A 138 1.87 5.17 5.69
C GLY A 138 1.32 5.64 7.04
N LEU A 139 0.02 5.85 7.14
CA LEU A 139 -0.64 6.22 8.40
C LEU A 139 -0.59 5.08 9.42
N HIS A 140 -0.79 3.83 8.99
CA HIS A 140 -0.64 2.66 9.85
C HIS A 140 0.79 2.55 10.41
N LEU A 141 1.79 2.62 9.56
CA LEU A 141 3.20 2.54 9.97
C LEU A 141 3.65 3.71 10.88
N ASN A 142 2.92 4.83 10.84
CA ASN A 142 3.07 5.96 11.75
C ASN A 142 2.12 5.90 12.96
N LYS A 143 1.48 4.76 13.23
CA LYS A 143 0.62 4.50 14.40
C LYS A 143 -0.60 5.44 14.49
N LYS A 144 -1.12 5.87 13.34
CA LYS A 144 -2.34 6.69 13.26
C LYS A 144 -3.58 5.85 12.90
N LEU A 145 -3.36 4.68 12.30
CA LEU A 145 -4.39 3.69 12.01
C LEU A 145 -3.94 2.31 12.47
N ASN A 146 -4.89 1.50 12.90
CA ASN A 146 -4.72 0.08 13.09
C ASN A 146 -4.93 -0.65 11.75
N LYS A 147 -4.38 -1.87 11.61
CA LYS A 147 -4.49 -2.69 10.42
C LYS A 147 -4.72 -4.15 10.79
N LYS A 148 -5.62 -4.80 10.05
CA LYS A 148 -5.81 -6.25 10.12
C LYS A 148 -5.89 -6.81 8.70
N VAL A 149 -5.25 -7.95 8.49
CA VAL A 149 -5.30 -8.69 7.23
C VAL A 149 -6.04 -10.00 7.48
N LEU A 150 -7.09 -10.26 6.70
CA LEU A 150 -7.89 -11.49 6.75
C LEU A 150 -8.20 -11.94 5.32
N GLU A 151 -7.76 -13.13 4.93
CA GLU A 151 -8.11 -13.78 3.66
C GLU A 151 -7.92 -12.88 2.42
N GLY A 152 -6.88 -12.04 2.40
CA GLY A 152 -6.61 -11.11 1.29
C GLY A 152 -7.32 -9.75 1.39
N GLU A 153 -8.21 -9.58 2.36
CA GLU A 153 -8.79 -8.27 2.70
C GLU A 153 -7.98 -7.57 3.78
N ILE A 154 -7.79 -6.28 3.62
CA ILE A 154 -7.07 -5.43 4.55
C ILE A 154 -8.05 -4.40 5.09
N SER A 155 -8.25 -4.39 6.40
CA SER A 155 -9.09 -3.41 7.09
C SER A 155 -8.23 -2.44 7.90
N TYR A 156 -8.51 -1.15 7.76
CA TYR A 156 -7.89 -0.07 8.54
C TYR A 156 -8.95 0.62 9.40
N TRP A 157 -8.59 0.94 10.67
CA TRP A 157 -9.46 1.68 11.59
C TRP A 157 -8.66 2.55 12.55
N GLY A 158 -9.32 3.48 13.25
CA GLY A 158 -8.72 4.40 14.22
C GLY A 158 -8.50 3.79 15.60
#